data_55afc4102e048dfd5796b3fe9eace141
#
_entry.id   55afc4102e048dfd5796b3fe9eace141
#
_cell.length_a   1.000
_cell.length_b   1.000
_cell.length_c   1.000
_cell.angle_alpha   90.00
_cell.angle_beta   90.00
_cell.angle_gamma   90.00
#
_symmetry.space_group_name_H-M   'P 1'
#
loop_
_entity.id
_entity.type
_entity.pdbx_description
1 polymer ?
#
loop_
_entity_poly.entity_id
_entity_poly.type
_entity_poly.pdbx_seq_one_letter_code
_entity_poly.pdbx_strand_id
1 'polypeptide(L)'
;MENFKSKFVTAEAAVAAAVKDGDWVDYGFGGGYPELLDKALAARKGHLKDVKVRGGLVIRPRIEVVEADPEQESFSYYSWHIGDYERKLQTRGLVKFMPVVLRLLPTLYRQRYIQTDVAFVPVSAPDENGYCGLGISNFAWRTMFESAKTVIFEINEHYPKLQGVDGSHRVHLSEADYIVEGAHEPLPVRTYKAPSETDIQIAKLVVNEIPNGAVLSLGVGGVPFTVANMLAESDLRDLGCHTGTISDAYLNLWKAGKLTNAKKEFDTGLSTWNLAMGSQEFYDWISENPKLFHPADLDYVHDPQRIGTMKNVISINGGVQLDLMGQENAESAGTRQLSGIGGQMDFLEGAYRSIGGKGYICINSARKAKDGTLKSNIVPFIPGGSTVSAPRTMIQSVATEYGIANLSGKTLKERAEAMIAIAHPDFRDELEQYAKEAFH
;
A
#
# COMPACT_ATOMS: atom_id res chain seq x y z
N MET A 1 -7.06 -24.45 23.13
CA MET A 1 -8.15 -23.51 23.50
C MET A 1 -8.32 -23.42 25.03
N GLU A 2 -8.49 -24.53 25.79
CA GLU A 2 -8.65 -24.44 27.26
C GLU A 2 -7.54 -23.71 28.00
N ASN A 3 -6.30 -23.86 27.58
CA ASN A 3 -5.13 -23.23 28.19
C ASN A 3 -5.11 -21.69 28.05
N PHE A 4 -5.93 -21.09 27.19
CA PHE A 4 -5.97 -19.66 26.93
C PHE A 4 -7.23 -18.96 27.43
N LYS A 5 -8.17 -19.70 28.07
CA LYS A 5 -9.45 -19.15 28.57
C LYS A 5 -9.27 -17.92 29.46
N SER A 6 -8.22 -17.88 30.28
CA SER A 6 -7.93 -16.73 31.15
C SER A 6 -7.50 -15.45 30.43
N LYS A 7 -7.08 -15.55 29.15
CA LYS A 7 -6.71 -14.40 28.32
C LYS A 7 -7.91 -13.80 27.60
N PHE A 8 -9.01 -14.56 27.45
CA PHE A 8 -10.23 -14.06 26.83
C PHE A 8 -10.95 -13.11 27.77
N VAL A 9 -11.05 -11.86 27.36
CA VAL A 9 -11.68 -10.79 28.14
C VAL A 9 -12.53 -9.91 27.21
N THR A 10 -13.36 -9.02 27.77
CA THR A 10 -14.06 -8.02 26.96
C THR A 10 -13.09 -6.97 26.45
N ALA A 11 -13.44 -6.27 25.36
CA ALA A 11 -12.60 -5.20 24.81
C ALA A 11 -12.37 -4.07 25.85
N GLU A 12 -13.42 -3.73 26.61
CA GLU A 12 -13.34 -2.71 27.67
C GLU A 12 -12.36 -3.14 28.78
N ALA A 13 -12.40 -4.42 29.20
CA ALA A 13 -11.48 -4.93 30.22
C ALA A 13 -10.04 -4.94 29.72
N ALA A 14 -9.81 -5.39 28.47
CA ALA A 14 -8.49 -5.39 27.84
C ALA A 14 -7.90 -3.98 27.75
N VAL A 15 -8.67 -3.03 27.22
CA VAL A 15 -8.24 -1.63 27.07
C VAL A 15 -8.00 -0.97 28.43
N ALA A 16 -8.88 -1.22 29.42
CA ALA A 16 -8.71 -0.65 30.76
C ALA A 16 -7.45 -1.16 31.47
N ALA A 17 -7.07 -2.42 31.24
CA ALA A 17 -5.87 -3.00 31.81
C ALA A 17 -4.59 -2.55 31.11
N ALA A 18 -4.63 -2.43 29.77
CA ALA A 18 -3.45 -2.24 28.94
C ALA A 18 -3.08 -0.78 28.68
N VAL A 19 -4.07 0.11 28.37
CA VAL A 19 -3.79 1.47 27.90
C VAL A 19 -3.75 2.47 29.05
N LYS A 20 -2.71 3.28 29.07
CA LYS A 20 -2.44 4.31 30.08
C LYS A 20 -2.19 5.68 29.43
N ASP A 21 -2.17 6.73 30.25
CA ASP A 21 -1.81 8.07 29.81
C ASP A 21 -0.44 8.08 29.14
N GLY A 22 -0.34 8.78 28.02
CA GLY A 22 0.90 8.94 27.26
C GLY A 22 1.27 7.78 26.33
N ASP A 23 0.55 6.65 26.36
CA ASP A 23 0.88 5.46 25.56
C ASP A 23 0.77 5.68 24.05
N TRP A 24 1.58 4.93 23.32
CA TRP A 24 1.45 4.69 21.89
C TRP A 24 0.71 3.38 21.62
N VAL A 25 -0.40 3.48 20.91
CA VAL A 25 -1.25 2.33 20.53
C VAL A 25 -1.20 2.14 19.02
N ASP A 26 -0.70 0.99 18.56
CA ASP A 26 -0.63 0.65 17.15
C ASP A 26 -1.88 -0.13 16.71
N TYR A 27 -2.51 0.33 15.61
CA TYR A 27 -3.74 -0.24 15.03
C TYR A 27 -3.51 -1.04 13.74
N GLY A 28 -2.31 -1.01 13.16
CA GLY A 28 -2.01 -1.64 11.89
C GLY A 28 -2.36 -0.78 10.67
N PHE A 29 -2.70 -1.44 9.54
CA PHE A 29 -2.73 -0.78 8.24
C PHE A 29 -3.82 -1.37 7.32
N GLY A 30 -4.45 -0.52 6.51
CA GLY A 30 -5.43 -0.93 5.51
C GLY A 30 -6.70 -1.50 6.13
N GLY A 31 -7.08 -2.72 5.70
CA GLY A 31 -8.24 -3.42 6.22
C GLY A 31 -7.99 -4.20 7.52
N GLY A 32 -6.73 -4.32 7.94
CA GLY A 32 -6.35 -4.91 9.22
C GLY A 32 -6.57 -3.92 10.37
N TYR A 33 -7.83 -3.72 10.81
CA TYR A 33 -8.23 -2.68 11.74
C TYR A 33 -8.99 -3.26 12.95
N PRO A 34 -8.59 -2.91 14.20
CA PRO A 34 -9.19 -3.44 15.43
C PRO A 34 -10.47 -2.67 15.80
N GLU A 35 -11.62 -3.10 15.31
CA GLU A 35 -12.86 -2.31 15.41
C GLU A 35 -13.47 -2.24 16.80
N LEU A 36 -13.50 -3.36 17.51
CA LEU A 36 -14.09 -3.42 18.85
C LEU A 36 -13.17 -2.77 19.87
N LEU A 37 -11.86 -2.99 19.75
CA LEU A 37 -10.85 -2.36 20.60
C LEU A 37 -10.79 -0.83 20.38
N ASP A 38 -10.98 -0.35 19.14
CA ASP A 38 -11.07 1.08 18.86
C ASP A 38 -12.30 1.71 19.53
N LYS A 39 -13.48 1.06 19.45
CA LYS A 39 -14.70 1.48 20.17
C LYS A 39 -14.48 1.52 21.68
N ALA A 40 -13.84 0.49 22.24
CA ALA A 40 -13.56 0.41 23.66
C ALA A 40 -12.57 1.49 24.11
N LEU A 41 -11.55 1.80 23.29
CA LEU A 41 -10.61 2.89 23.57
C LEU A 41 -11.30 4.26 23.48
N ALA A 42 -12.13 4.49 22.47
CA ALA A 42 -12.91 5.71 22.31
C ALA A 42 -13.82 6.00 23.54
N ALA A 43 -14.39 4.96 24.13
CA ALA A 43 -15.20 5.08 25.36
C ALA A 43 -14.39 5.55 26.59
N ARG A 44 -13.05 5.56 26.51
CA ARG A 44 -12.16 6.06 27.56
C ARG A 44 -11.84 7.57 27.43
N LYS A 45 -12.48 8.29 26.48
CA LYS A 45 -12.36 9.75 26.41
C LYS A 45 -12.63 10.39 27.77
N GLY A 46 -11.78 11.32 28.15
CA GLY A 46 -11.85 12.02 29.44
C GLY A 46 -11.28 11.22 30.64
N HIS A 47 -11.05 9.91 30.48
CA HIS A 47 -10.39 9.08 31.47
C HIS A 47 -8.91 8.81 31.14
N LEU A 48 -8.50 9.07 29.89
CA LEU A 48 -7.13 8.97 29.42
C LEU A 48 -6.66 10.32 28.87
N LYS A 49 -5.34 10.54 28.92
CA LYS A 49 -4.68 11.75 28.43
C LYS A 49 -3.49 11.41 27.55
N ASP A 50 -3.32 12.18 26.46
CA ASP A 50 -2.15 12.13 25.57
C ASP A 50 -1.87 10.73 24.98
N VAL A 51 -2.89 9.92 24.73
CA VAL A 51 -2.73 8.64 24.06
C VAL A 51 -2.58 8.87 22.56
N LYS A 52 -1.53 8.30 21.98
CA LYS A 52 -1.20 8.42 20.55
C LYS A 52 -1.61 7.14 19.85
N VAL A 53 -2.57 7.23 18.94
CA VAL A 53 -3.01 6.11 18.11
C VAL A 53 -2.33 6.19 16.76
N ARG A 54 -1.74 5.10 16.29
CA ARG A 54 -0.99 5.05 15.05
C ARG A 54 -1.46 3.95 14.14
N GLY A 55 -1.64 4.30 12.86
CA GLY A 55 -2.07 3.37 11.81
C GLY A 55 -1.79 3.94 10.43
N GLY A 56 -2.60 3.59 9.45
CA GLY A 56 -2.51 4.17 8.11
C GLY A 56 -3.42 3.50 7.09
N LEU A 57 -3.73 4.25 6.04
CA LEU A 57 -4.58 3.79 4.93
C LEU A 57 -5.88 3.14 5.43
N VAL A 58 -6.57 3.80 6.33
CA VAL A 58 -7.82 3.26 6.89
C VAL A 58 -8.88 3.17 5.81
N ILE A 59 -9.30 1.96 5.49
CA ILE A 59 -10.35 1.68 4.51
C ILE A 59 -11.71 1.41 5.16
N ARG A 60 -11.81 1.55 6.47
CA ARG A 60 -13.06 1.58 7.23
C ARG A 60 -13.71 2.96 7.19
N PRO A 61 -15.01 3.08 7.44
CA PRO A 61 -15.73 4.34 7.30
C PRO A 61 -15.29 5.42 8.31
N ARG A 62 -14.74 5.02 9.46
CA ARG A 62 -14.32 5.94 10.53
C ARG A 62 -13.34 5.29 11.51
N ILE A 63 -12.66 6.11 12.29
CA ILE A 63 -11.85 5.75 13.45
C ILE A 63 -12.57 6.30 14.68
N GLU A 64 -12.99 5.43 15.58
CA GLU A 64 -13.88 5.83 16.70
C GLU A 64 -13.17 6.77 17.70
N VAL A 65 -11.90 6.52 18.02
CA VAL A 65 -11.14 7.41 18.92
C VAL A 65 -11.02 8.83 18.37
N VAL A 66 -10.91 9.00 17.04
CA VAL A 66 -10.81 10.33 16.41
C VAL A 66 -12.14 11.04 16.40
N GLU A 67 -13.22 10.33 16.08
CA GLU A 67 -14.55 10.92 16.01
C GLU A 67 -15.13 11.21 17.41
N ALA A 68 -14.72 10.44 18.43
CA ALA A 68 -15.11 10.69 19.81
C ALA A 68 -14.40 11.91 20.43
N ASP A 69 -13.19 12.26 19.95
CA ASP A 69 -12.35 13.30 20.55
C ASP A 69 -11.79 14.30 19.52
N PRO A 70 -12.67 15.08 18.85
CA PRO A 70 -12.24 16.06 17.86
C PRO A 70 -11.40 17.21 18.42
N GLU A 71 -11.42 17.44 19.72
CA GLU A 71 -10.58 18.43 20.44
C GLU A 71 -9.19 17.87 20.75
N GLN A 72 -8.95 16.57 20.56
CA GLN A 72 -7.68 15.88 20.83
C GLN A 72 -7.19 16.04 22.29
N GLU A 73 -8.11 16.01 23.23
CA GLU A 73 -7.82 16.12 24.68
C GLU A 73 -7.29 14.79 25.26
N SER A 74 -7.82 13.67 24.76
CA SER A 74 -7.45 12.32 25.18
C SER A 74 -6.60 11.61 24.14
N PHE A 75 -6.92 11.76 22.85
CA PHE A 75 -6.35 10.98 21.75
C PHE A 75 -5.77 11.86 20.65
N SER A 76 -4.67 11.43 20.05
CA SER A 76 -4.11 11.99 18.82
C SER A 76 -3.88 10.87 17.82
N TYR A 77 -4.26 11.08 16.54
CA TYR A 77 -4.08 10.09 15.50
C TYR A 77 -2.91 10.40 14.57
N TYR A 78 -2.10 9.39 14.31
CA TYR A 78 -0.91 9.44 13.46
C TYR A 78 -1.05 8.42 12.33
N SER A 79 -0.74 8.82 11.10
CA SER A 79 -0.89 7.97 9.92
C SER A 79 0.41 7.88 9.11
N TRP A 80 0.78 6.64 8.74
CA TRP A 80 1.85 6.36 7.79
C TRP A 80 1.44 6.61 6.33
N HIS A 81 0.14 6.60 6.05
CA HIS A 81 -0.39 6.74 4.70
C HIS A 81 -1.80 7.31 4.73
N ILE A 82 -2.00 8.42 4.06
CA ILE A 82 -3.28 9.12 4.02
C ILE A 82 -4.21 8.45 3.01
N GLY A 83 -5.30 7.85 3.48
CA GLY A 83 -6.39 7.30 2.68
C GLY A 83 -7.54 8.29 2.48
N ASP A 84 -8.67 7.81 1.91
CA ASP A 84 -9.85 8.66 1.65
C ASP A 84 -10.46 9.24 2.92
N TYR A 85 -10.55 8.45 3.97
CA TYR A 85 -11.05 8.91 5.26
C TYR A 85 -10.07 9.89 5.90
N GLU A 86 -8.80 9.57 5.91
CA GLU A 86 -7.77 10.40 6.52
C GLU A 86 -7.60 11.76 5.81
N ARG A 87 -7.87 11.86 4.50
CA ARG A 87 -7.95 13.16 3.81
C ARG A 87 -9.05 14.06 4.37
N LYS A 88 -10.17 13.48 4.81
CA LYS A 88 -11.25 14.24 5.50
C LYS A 88 -10.80 14.66 6.88
N LEU A 89 -10.11 13.81 7.62
CA LEU A 89 -9.51 14.14 8.93
C LEU A 89 -8.48 15.25 8.81
N GLN A 90 -7.67 15.24 7.77
CA GLN A 90 -6.65 16.27 7.53
C GLN A 90 -7.26 17.65 7.39
N THR A 91 -8.43 17.81 6.73
CA THR A 91 -9.12 19.09 6.62
C THR A 91 -9.66 19.60 7.96
N ARG A 92 -9.79 18.73 8.95
CA ARG A 92 -10.22 19.02 10.32
C ARG A 92 -9.03 19.15 11.29
N GLY A 93 -7.79 18.95 10.84
CA GLY A 93 -6.59 18.96 11.69
C GLY A 93 -6.46 17.74 12.60
N LEU A 94 -7.13 16.62 12.29
CA LEU A 94 -7.28 15.46 13.17
C LEU A 94 -6.34 14.28 12.81
N VAL A 95 -5.44 14.45 11.86
CA VAL A 95 -4.44 13.44 11.50
C VAL A 95 -3.06 14.06 11.40
N LYS A 96 -2.07 13.41 11.96
CA LYS A 96 -0.65 13.77 11.89
C LYS A 96 0.04 12.77 10.96
N PHE A 97 0.53 13.24 9.81
CA PHE A 97 1.19 12.38 8.84
C PHE A 97 2.64 12.10 9.26
N MET A 98 3.03 10.84 9.19
CA MET A 98 4.39 10.36 9.47
C MET A 98 4.97 9.77 8.17
N PRO A 99 5.86 10.47 7.45
CA PRO A 99 6.46 9.95 6.23
C PRO A 99 7.38 8.77 6.52
N VAL A 100 7.24 7.71 5.72
CA VAL A 100 8.07 6.52 5.83
C VAL A 100 8.17 5.81 4.47
N VAL A 101 9.34 5.27 4.17
CA VAL A 101 9.51 4.24 3.14
C VAL A 101 9.14 2.90 3.77
N LEU A 102 8.16 2.18 3.24
CA LEU A 102 7.54 1.05 3.93
C LEU A 102 8.53 -0.03 4.35
N ARG A 103 9.51 -0.38 3.50
CA ARG A 103 10.56 -1.35 3.85
C ARG A 103 11.38 -0.99 5.10
N LEU A 104 11.42 0.30 5.47
CA LEU A 104 12.18 0.77 6.63
C LEU A 104 11.33 0.79 7.91
N LEU A 105 10.02 0.60 7.82
CA LEU A 105 9.15 0.61 9.00
C LEU A 105 9.56 -0.46 10.03
N PRO A 106 9.83 -1.73 9.68
CA PRO A 106 10.35 -2.71 10.63
C PRO A 106 11.65 -2.25 11.32
N THR A 107 12.51 -1.53 10.60
CA THR A 107 13.75 -0.98 11.16
C THR A 107 13.47 0.10 12.20
N LEU A 108 12.46 0.96 11.98
CA LEU A 108 12.09 1.99 12.96
C LEU A 108 11.67 1.36 14.31
N TYR A 109 10.93 0.26 14.27
CA TYR A 109 10.56 -0.50 15.47
C TYR A 109 11.79 -1.18 16.12
N ARG A 110 12.56 -1.97 15.37
CA ARG A 110 13.73 -2.71 15.88
C ARG A 110 14.80 -1.80 16.49
N GLN A 111 15.04 -0.65 15.85
CA GLN A 111 16.01 0.36 16.32
C GLN A 111 15.43 1.27 17.41
N ARG A 112 14.16 1.09 17.76
CA ARG A 112 13.45 1.91 18.76
C ARG A 112 13.43 3.41 18.45
N TYR A 113 13.44 3.78 17.14
CA TYR A 113 13.14 5.16 16.72
C TYR A 113 11.68 5.52 16.97
N ILE A 114 10.80 4.52 16.98
CA ILE A 114 9.41 4.63 17.36
C ILE A 114 9.12 3.62 18.48
N GLN A 115 8.18 3.98 19.34
CA GLN A 115 7.78 3.20 20.50
C GLN A 115 6.36 2.65 20.26
N THR A 116 6.09 1.45 20.73
CA THR A 116 4.76 0.85 20.85
C THR A 116 4.57 0.43 22.30
N ASP A 117 3.56 0.96 22.97
CA ASP A 117 3.20 0.52 24.31
C ASP A 117 2.18 -0.60 24.21
N VAL A 118 1.16 -0.44 23.37
CA VAL A 118 0.12 -1.43 23.15
C VAL A 118 -0.08 -1.68 21.67
N ALA A 119 -0.13 -2.94 21.25
CA ALA A 119 -0.49 -3.34 19.89
C ALA A 119 -1.91 -3.95 19.87
N PHE A 120 -2.83 -3.37 19.11
CA PHE A 120 -4.16 -3.91 18.83
C PHE A 120 -4.11 -4.65 17.50
N VAL A 121 -4.14 -5.98 17.56
CA VAL A 121 -3.85 -6.86 16.44
C VAL A 121 -5.09 -7.62 16.02
N PRO A 122 -5.72 -7.26 14.90
CA PRO A 122 -6.80 -8.05 14.35
C PRO A 122 -6.24 -9.35 13.73
N VAL A 123 -6.87 -10.46 14.08
CA VAL A 123 -6.45 -11.81 13.67
C VAL A 123 -7.64 -12.66 13.23
N SER A 124 -7.39 -13.69 12.43
CA SER A 124 -8.43 -14.67 12.08
C SER A 124 -8.83 -15.52 13.29
N ALA A 125 -9.97 -16.22 13.19
CA ALA A 125 -10.28 -17.26 14.16
C ALA A 125 -9.15 -18.31 14.24
N PRO A 126 -8.79 -18.78 15.47
CA PRO A 126 -7.72 -19.75 15.65
C PRO A 126 -8.05 -21.11 14.99
N ASP A 127 -7.01 -21.82 14.62
CA ASP A 127 -7.09 -23.23 14.26
C ASP A 127 -7.14 -24.13 15.52
N GLU A 128 -7.19 -25.44 15.31
CA GLU A 128 -7.22 -26.43 16.39
C GLU A 128 -5.99 -26.39 17.32
N ASN A 129 -4.87 -25.87 16.81
CA ASN A 129 -3.61 -25.72 17.53
C ASN A 129 -3.44 -24.33 18.17
N GLY A 130 -4.39 -23.42 17.98
CA GLY A 130 -4.35 -22.06 18.53
C GLY A 130 -3.60 -21.06 17.67
N TYR A 131 -3.33 -21.36 16.41
CA TYR A 131 -2.75 -20.40 15.46
C TYR A 131 -3.83 -19.59 14.75
N CYS A 132 -3.61 -18.29 14.68
CA CYS A 132 -4.41 -17.33 13.93
C CYS A 132 -3.60 -16.79 12.74
N GLY A 133 -4.26 -16.50 11.63
CA GLY A 133 -3.68 -15.72 10.53
C GLY A 133 -3.74 -14.22 10.82
N LEU A 134 -2.81 -13.43 10.26
CA LEU A 134 -2.83 -11.96 10.33
C LEU A 134 -3.81 -11.32 9.31
N GLY A 135 -4.74 -12.13 8.79
CA GLY A 135 -5.84 -11.69 7.95
C GLY A 135 -5.40 -11.14 6.59
N ILE A 136 -5.83 -9.93 6.28
CA ILE A 136 -5.61 -9.28 4.98
C ILE A 136 -4.48 -8.25 5.00
N SER A 137 -3.75 -8.14 6.11
CA SER A 137 -2.64 -7.19 6.26
C SER A 137 -1.53 -7.78 7.13
N ASN A 138 -0.33 -7.90 6.56
CA ASN A 138 0.87 -8.25 7.30
C ASN A 138 1.83 -7.03 7.32
N PHE A 139 1.43 -6.01 8.05
CA PHE A 139 2.09 -4.72 8.08
C PHE A 139 3.00 -4.59 9.32
N ALA A 140 4.22 -5.10 9.21
CA ALA A 140 5.25 -5.06 10.27
C ALA A 140 4.79 -5.62 11.64
N TRP A 141 3.78 -6.49 11.66
CA TRP A 141 3.18 -6.99 12.89
C TRP A 141 4.20 -7.70 13.79
N ARG A 142 5.04 -8.56 13.21
CA ARG A 142 6.04 -9.30 13.99
C ARG A 142 6.97 -8.35 14.76
N THR A 143 7.44 -7.30 14.09
CA THR A 143 8.32 -6.30 14.70
C THR A 143 7.60 -5.42 15.72
N MET A 144 6.31 -5.14 15.49
CA MET A 144 5.46 -4.46 16.50
C MET A 144 5.32 -5.29 17.76
N PHE A 145 5.03 -6.61 17.63
CA PHE A 145 4.89 -7.50 18.79
C PHE A 145 6.15 -7.53 19.64
N GLU A 146 7.32 -7.64 18.98
CA GLU A 146 8.61 -7.66 19.66
C GLU A 146 8.93 -6.35 20.40
N SER A 147 8.34 -5.24 19.97
CA SER A 147 8.57 -3.92 20.58
C SER A 147 7.46 -3.49 21.54
N ALA A 148 6.25 -4.04 21.43
CA ALA A 148 5.12 -3.70 22.28
C ALA A 148 5.28 -4.22 23.72
N LYS A 149 4.80 -3.44 24.70
CA LYS A 149 4.72 -3.89 26.10
C LYS A 149 3.53 -4.79 26.35
N THR A 150 2.44 -4.58 25.60
CA THR A 150 1.20 -5.35 25.68
C THR A 150 0.65 -5.61 24.30
N VAL A 151 0.27 -6.85 24.02
CA VAL A 151 -0.31 -7.29 22.74
C VAL A 151 -1.74 -7.78 22.99
N ILE A 152 -2.71 -7.21 22.26
CA ILE A 152 -4.11 -7.60 22.35
C ILE A 152 -4.55 -8.12 20.99
N PHE A 153 -5.01 -9.36 20.92
CA PHE A 153 -5.61 -9.91 19.70
C PHE A 153 -7.12 -9.62 19.68
N GLU A 154 -7.60 -9.13 18.55
CA GLU A 154 -9.03 -9.04 18.25
C GLU A 154 -9.38 -10.05 17.15
N ILE A 155 -10.15 -11.08 17.50
CA ILE A 155 -10.51 -12.14 16.57
C ILE A 155 -11.63 -11.67 15.65
N ASN A 156 -11.44 -11.86 14.32
CA ASN A 156 -12.50 -11.70 13.33
C ASN A 156 -12.59 -12.95 12.45
N GLU A 157 -13.74 -13.64 12.47
CA GLU A 157 -13.96 -14.89 11.73
C GLU A 157 -13.96 -14.70 10.20
N HIS A 158 -14.20 -13.47 9.70
CA HIS A 158 -14.15 -13.16 8.28
C HIS A 158 -12.72 -13.01 7.75
N TYR A 159 -11.71 -12.98 8.61
CA TYR A 159 -10.32 -12.90 8.16
C TYR A 159 -9.86 -14.24 7.60
N PRO A 160 -9.23 -14.26 6.39
CA PRO A 160 -8.65 -15.46 5.81
C PRO A 160 -7.63 -16.12 6.74
N LYS A 161 -7.70 -17.45 6.90
CA LYS A 161 -6.77 -18.24 7.71
C LYS A 161 -5.48 -18.54 6.94
N LEU A 162 -4.80 -17.52 6.48
CA LEU A 162 -3.53 -17.64 5.77
C LEU A 162 -2.38 -17.81 6.76
N GLN A 163 -1.42 -18.65 6.43
CA GLN A 163 -0.26 -18.91 7.30
C GLN A 163 1.06 -18.36 6.74
N GLY A 164 1.11 -18.09 5.42
CA GLY A 164 2.35 -17.78 4.73
C GLY A 164 3.31 -18.97 4.66
N VAL A 165 4.48 -18.77 4.06
CA VAL A 165 5.55 -19.77 4.05
C VAL A 165 6.21 -19.79 5.44
N ASP A 166 6.46 -20.99 5.97
CA ASP A 166 7.06 -21.20 7.30
C ASP A 166 6.39 -20.44 8.45
N GLY A 167 5.09 -20.14 8.28
CA GLY A 167 4.32 -19.44 9.29
C GLY A 167 4.58 -17.93 9.37
N SER A 168 5.10 -17.31 8.32
CA SER A 168 5.39 -15.87 8.26
C SER A 168 4.16 -14.96 8.44
N HIS A 169 2.95 -15.50 8.27
CA HIS A 169 1.69 -14.77 8.38
C HIS A 169 0.77 -15.31 9.47
N ARG A 170 1.34 -15.97 10.48
CA ARG A 170 0.55 -16.50 11.59
C ARG A 170 1.12 -16.09 12.93
N VAL A 171 0.23 -16.06 13.92
CA VAL A 171 0.54 -15.83 15.33
C VAL A 171 -0.17 -16.89 16.17
N HIS A 172 0.36 -17.21 17.34
CA HIS A 172 -0.23 -18.15 18.24
C HIS A 172 -0.91 -17.42 19.41
N LEU A 173 -2.02 -17.92 19.93
CA LEU A 173 -2.75 -17.31 21.04
C LEU A 173 -1.90 -17.06 22.29
N SER A 174 -0.79 -17.81 22.48
CA SER A 174 0.15 -17.57 23.58
C SER A 174 0.88 -16.25 23.48
N GLU A 175 1.01 -15.67 22.29
CA GLU A 175 1.74 -14.41 22.04
C GLU A 175 0.94 -13.17 22.46
N ALA A 176 -0.38 -13.29 22.63
CA ALA A 176 -1.19 -12.20 23.16
C ALA A 176 -1.18 -12.18 24.69
N ASP A 177 -1.24 -10.99 25.27
CA ASP A 177 -1.52 -10.79 26.71
C ASP A 177 -3.03 -10.90 26.97
N TYR A 178 -3.84 -10.32 26.07
CA TYR A 178 -5.30 -10.37 26.10
C TYR A 178 -5.84 -10.79 24.74
N ILE A 179 -6.99 -11.48 24.75
CA ILE A 179 -7.69 -11.93 23.54
C ILE A 179 -9.13 -11.45 23.66
N VAL A 180 -9.59 -10.78 22.61
CA VAL A 180 -10.95 -10.24 22.50
C VAL A 180 -11.67 -10.94 21.36
N GLU A 181 -12.84 -11.48 21.64
CA GLU A 181 -13.75 -11.91 20.59
C GLU A 181 -14.32 -10.65 19.92
N GLY A 182 -13.96 -10.42 18.67
CA GLY A 182 -14.34 -9.21 17.94
C GLY A 182 -15.82 -9.18 17.57
N ALA A 183 -16.26 -8.08 16.98
CA ALA A 183 -17.63 -7.94 16.48
C ALA A 183 -17.86 -8.69 15.15
N HIS A 184 -16.83 -9.31 14.58
CA HIS A 184 -16.86 -10.03 13.30
C HIS A 184 -17.44 -9.19 12.14
N GLU A 185 -17.05 -7.93 12.09
CA GLU A 185 -17.46 -7.07 10.99
C GLU A 185 -16.93 -7.60 9.64
N PRO A 186 -17.75 -7.57 8.58
CA PRO A 186 -17.31 -7.98 7.25
C PRO A 186 -16.06 -7.22 6.78
N LEU A 187 -15.26 -7.84 5.94
CA LEU A 187 -14.11 -7.19 5.34
C LEU A 187 -14.54 -6.00 4.47
N PRO A 188 -13.78 -4.89 4.48
CA PRO A 188 -14.12 -3.73 3.67
C PRO A 188 -13.92 -4.05 2.18
N VAL A 189 -15.01 -4.09 1.44
CA VAL A 189 -14.97 -4.35 0.00
C VAL A 189 -14.61 -3.09 -0.79
N ARG A 190 -13.83 -3.28 -1.85
CA ARG A 190 -13.50 -2.23 -2.79
C ARG A 190 -14.26 -2.43 -4.10
N THR A 191 -14.85 -1.35 -4.58
CA THR A 191 -15.44 -1.30 -5.92
C THR A 191 -14.50 -0.54 -6.85
N TYR A 192 -14.31 -1.06 -8.06
CA TYR A 192 -13.50 -0.41 -9.10
C TYR A 192 -14.40 0.37 -10.04
N LYS A 193 -14.01 1.58 -10.35
CA LYS A 193 -14.67 2.37 -11.40
C LYS A 193 -14.25 1.83 -12.76
N ALA A 194 -15.12 1.96 -13.75
CA ALA A 194 -14.74 1.68 -15.13
C ALA A 194 -13.52 2.55 -15.53
N PRO A 195 -12.55 1.99 -16.25
CA PRO A 195 -11.36 2.74 -16.67
C PRO A 195 -11.76 3.88 -17.62
N SER A 196 -11.06 5.00 -17.50
CA SER A 196 -11.20 6.09 -18.47
C SER A 196 -10.56 5.69 -19.81
N GLU A 197 -10.88 6.43 -20.87
CA GLU A 197 -10.25 6.23 -22.18
C GLU A 197 -8.71 6.41 -22.10
N THR A 198 -8.26 7.38 -21.31
CA THR A 198 -6.85 7.62 -21.05
C THR A 198 -6.19 6.43 -20.34
N ASP A 199 -6.85 5.84 -19.32
CA ASP A 199 -6.34 4.62 -18.65
C ASP A 199 -6.17 3.47 -19.63
N ILE A 200 -7.14 3.30 -20.56
CA ILE A 200 -7.10 2.26 -21.59
C ILE A 200 -5.94 2.48 -22.56
N GLN A 201 -5.69 3.70 -22.99
CA GLN A 201 -4.59 4.02 -23.91
C GLN A 201 -3.22 3.80 -23.25
N ILE A 202 -3.04 4.27 -22.04
CA ILE A 202 -1.80 4.01 -21.27
C ILE A 202 -1.58 2.51 -21.07
N ALA A 203 -2.63 1.78 -20.68
CA ALA A 203 -2.54 0.35 -20.44
C ALA A 203 -2.13 -0.42 -21.71
N LYS A 204 -2.67 -0.07 -22.89
CA LYS A 204 -2.29 -0.67 -24.18
C LYS A 204 -0.80 -0.52 -24.48
N LEU A 205 -0.23 0.67 -24.20
CA LEU A 205 1.19 0.91 -24.41
C LEU A 205 2.05 0.05 -23.49
N VAL A 206 1.70 -0.01 -22.20
CA VAL A 206 2.45 -0.77 -21.20
C VAL A 206 2.37 -2.28 -21.42
N VAL A 207 1.18 -2.82 -21.75
CA VAL A 207 0.97 -4.26 -22.01
C VAL A 207 1.86 -4.78 -23.14
N ASN A 208 2.08 -3.98 -24.17
CA ASN A 208 2.93 -4.36 -25.33
C ASN A 208 4.41 -4.56 -24.92
N GLU A 209 4.83 -4.07 -23.77
CA GLU A 209 6.21 -4.21 -23.29
C GLU A 209 6.39 -5.31 -22.23
N ILE A 210 5.31 -6.00 -21.84
CA ILE A 210 5.34 -7.05 -20.83
C ILE A 210 5.67 -8.40 -21.47
N PRO A 211 6.74 -9.10 -21.05
CA PRO A 211 7.08 -10.41 -21.61
C PRO A 211 6.30 -11.56 -20.92
N ASN A 212 6.30 -12.75 -21.54
CA ASN A 212 5.92 -13.97 -20.86
C ASN A 212 6.77 -14.21 -19.60
N GLY A 213 6.16 -14.74 -18.56
CA GLY A 213 6.83 -15.02 -17.31
C GLY A 213 7.17 -13.77 -16.49
N ALA A 214 6.66 -12.59 -16.84
CA ALA A 214 6.88 -11.37 -16.07
C ALA A 214 6.31 -11.51 -14.65
N VAL A 215 7.07 -10.98 -13.66
CA VAL A 215 6.61 -10.88 -12.27
C VAL A 215 6.04 -9.48 -12.06
N LEU A 216 4.75 -9.42 -11.77
CA LEU A 216 4.00 -8.17 -11.71
C LEU A 216 3.93 -7.60 -10.29
N SER A 217 4.19 -6.29 -10.19
CA SER A 217 3.80 -5.46 -9.06
C SER A 217 2.85 -4.38 -9.57
N LEU A 218 1.57 -4.57 -9.34
CA LEU A 218 0.52 -3.67 -9.81
C LEU A 218 0.07 -2.78 -8.66
N GLY A 219 0.26 -1.47 -8.83
CA GLY A 219 -0.25 -0.47 -7.91
C GLY A 219 -1.79 -0.44 -7.88
N VAL A 220 -2.33 0.32 -6.96
CA VAL A 220 -3.78 0.51 -6.82
C VAL A 220 -4.22 1.70 -7.68
N GLY A 221 -5.02 1.44 -8.73
CA GLY A 221 -5.50 2.53 -9.61
C GLY A 221 -6.13 2.02 -10.91
N GLY A 222 -6.63 2.96 -11.74
CA GLY A 222 -7.29 2.64 -13.00
C GLY A 222 -6.36 1.96 -13.99
N VAL A 223 -5.19 2.52 -14.23
CA VAL A 223 -4.22 1.95 -15.18
C VAL A 223 -3.73 0.56 -14.79
N PRO A 224 -3.22 0.31 -13.55
CA PRO A 224 -2.79 -1.04 -13.15
C PRO A 224 -3.90 -2.09 -13.27
N PHE A 225 -5.13 -1.75 -12.91
CA PHE A 225 -6.28 -2.65 -13.04
C PHE A 225 -6.61 -2.94 -14.52
N THR A 226 -6.56 -1.92 -15.38
CA THR A 226 -6.79 -2.06 -16.82
C THR A 226 -5.72 -2.91 -17.49
N VAL A 227 -4.44 -2.72 -17.09
CA VAL A 227 -3.33 -3.59 -17.56
C VAL A 227 -3.61 -5.05 -17.22
N ALA A 228 -4.02 -5.35 -15.97
CA ALA A 228 -4.32 -6.73 -15.58
C ALA A 228 -5.46 -7.34 -16.42
N ASN A 229 -6.52 -6.59 -16.70
CA ASN A 229 -7.64 -7.07 -17.53
C ASN A 229 -7.18 -7.34 -18.97
N MET A 230 -6.38 -6.46 -19.56
CA MET A 230 -5.82 -6.69 -20.90
C MET A 230 -4.85 -7.88 -20.93
N LEU A 231 -4.05 -8.07 -19.89
CA LEU A 231 -3.19 -9.25 -19.78
C LEU A 231 -3.98 -10.55 -19.66
N ALA A 232 -5.14 -10.52 -18.97
CA ALA A 232 -6.02 -11.66 -18.86
C ALA A 232 -6.58 -12.12 -20.23
N GLU A 233 -6.80 -11.16 -21.15
CA GLU A 233 -7.28 -11.41 -22.52
C GLU A 233 -6.14 -11.67 -23.53
N SER A 234 -4.88 -11.45 -23.15
CA SER A 234 -3.72 -11.58 -24.04
C SER A 234 -3.25 -13.02 -24.21
N ASP A 235 -2.30 -13.24 -25.13
CA ASP A 235 -1.62 -14.53 -25.31
C ASP A 235 -0.48 -14.76 -24.31
N LEU A 236 -0.20 -13.80 -23.43
CA LEU A 236 0.85 -13.92 -22.40
C LEU A 236 0.51 -15.03 -21.39
N ARG A 237 1.54 -15.65 -20.86
CA ARG A 237 1.41 -16.78 -19.94
C ARG A 237 2.51 -16.77 -18.89
N ASP A 238 2.32 -17.60 -17.87
CA ASP A 238 3.26 -17.81 -16.76
C ASP A 238 3.60 -16.53 -15.99
N LEU A 239 2.64 -15.61 -15.87
CA LEU A 239 2.83 -14.40 -15.09
C LEU A 239 2.95 -14.73 -13.60
N GLY A 240 3.73 -13.91 -12.88
CA GLY A 240 3.93 -14.00 -11.44
C GLY A 240 3.40 -12.79 -10.70
N CYS A 241 3.15 -12.95 -9.39
CA CYS A 241 2.77 -11.90 -8.46
C CYS A 241 3.83 -11.75 -7.37
N HIS A 242 4.43 -10.57 -7.26
CA HIS A 242 5.19 -10.11 -6.11
C HIS A 242 4.90 -8.63 -5.91
N THR A 243 4.04 -8.29 -4.96
CA THR A 243 3.44 -6.97 -4.87
C THR A 243 3.19 -6.55 -3.42
N GLY A 244 3.22 -5.25 -3.15
CA GLY A 244 2.78 -4.73 -1.85
C GLY A 244 1.29 -4.97 -1.61
N THR A 245 0.46 -4.77 -2.64
CA THR A 245 -0.99 -4.95 -2.52
C THR A 245 -1.51 -5.92 -3.57
N ILE A 246 -2.09 -7.04 -3.13
CA ILE A 246 -2.83 -7.96 -4.01
C ILE A 246 -4.31 -7.55 -4.10
N SER A 247 -4.93 -7.72 -5.27
CA SER A 247 -6.30 -7.25 -5.55
C SER A 247 -7.00 -8.09 -6.61
N ASP A 248 -8.23 -7.72 -6.97
CA ASP A 248 -9.01 -8.33 -8.06
C ASP A 248 -8.27 -8.38 -9.40
N ALA A 249 -7.29 -7.51 -9.62
CA ALA A 249 -6.42 -7.55 -10.77
C ALA A 249 -5.74 -8.94 -10.92
N TYR A 250 -5.27 -9.50 -9.82
CA TYR A 250 -4.64 -10.81 -9.80
C TYR A 250 -5.64 -11.97 -9.82
N LEU A 251 -6.83 -11.79 -9.23
CA LEU A 251 -7.93 -12.75 -9.36
C LEU A 251 -8.31 -12.92 -10.83
N ASN A 252 -8.43 -11.82 -11.59
CA ASN A 252 -8.76 -11.85 -13.02
C ASN A 252 -7.68 -12.60 -13.82
N LEU A 253 -6.40 -12.35 -13.54
CA LEU A 253 -5.29 -13.07 -14.16
C LEU A 253 -5.29 -14.57 -13.82
N TRP A 254 -5.64 -14.92 -12.58
CA TRP A 254 -5.73 -16.31 -12.15
C TRP A 254 -6.89 -17.03 -12.84
N LYS A 255 -8.08 -16.42 -12.89
CA LYS A 255 -9.26 -16.97 -13.60
C LYS A 255 -8.98 -17.21 -15.08
N ALA A 256 -8.19 -16.34 -15.71
CA ALA A 256 -7.77 -16.49 -17.10
C ALA A 256 -6.63 -17.52 -17.30
N GLY A 257 -6.15 -18.16 -16.23
CA GLY A 257 -5.04 -19.12 -16.28
C GLY A 257 -3.67 -18.49 -16.60
N LYS A 258 -3.54 -17.16 -16.42
CA LYS A 258 -2.31 -16.42 -16.72
C LYS A 258 -1.36 -16.32 -15.52
N LEU A 259 -1.89 -16.30 -14.29
CA LEU A 259 -1.14 -16.20 -13.05
C LEU A 259 -0.74 -17.57 -12.53
N THR A 260 0.44 -18.03 -12.87
CA THR A 260 0.97 -19.35 -12.44
C THR A 260 2.08 -19.24 -11.39
N ASN A 261 2.77 -18.10 -11.31
CA ASN A 261 3.97 -17.90 -10.50
C ASN A 261 5.13 -18.88 -10.82
N ALA A 262 5.04 -19.65 -11.92
CA ALA A 262 5.96 -20.74 -12.22
C ALA A 262 7.37 -20.27 -12.60
N LYS A 263 7.53 -19.00 -12.98
CA LYS A 263 8.81 -18.43 -13.44
C LYS A 263 9.51 -17.57 -12.39
N LYS A 264 8.95 -17.46 -11.17
CA LYS A 264 9.61 -16.76 -10.07
C LYS A 264 10.82 -17.56 -9.59
N GLU A 265 11.94 -16.88 -9.31
CA GLU A 265 13.18 -17.47 -8.81
C GLU A 265 13.09 -17.93 -7.35
N PHE A 266 12.15 -17.35 -6.60
CA PHE A 266 11.76 -17.78 -5.26
C PHE A 266 10.24 -17.63 -5.10
N ASP A 267 9.66 -18.23 -4.08
CA ASP A 267 8.19 -18.34 -3.92
C ASP A 267 7.51 -18.87 -5.18
N THR A 268 8.16 -19.83 -5.86
CA THR A 268 7.66 -20.44 -7.10
C THR A 268 6.29 -21.05 -6.85
N GLY A 269 5.31 -20.71 -7.70
CA GLY A 269 3.93 -21.14 -7.54
C GLY A 269 3.10 -20.31 -6.56
N LEU A 270 3.69 -19.33 -5.86
CA LEU A 270 3.03 -18.53 -4.83
C LEU A 270 2.94 -17.05 -5.21
N SER A 271 1.80 -16.45 -4.98
CA SER A 271 1.61 -15.00 -5.02
C SER A 271 2.08 -14.37 -3.71
N THR A 272 3.10 -13.53 -3.75
CA THR A 272 3.73 -12.90 -2.59
C THR A 272 3.22 -11.46 -2.42
N TRP A 273 2.77 -11.12 -1.20
CA TRP A 273 2.18 -9.81 -0.90
C TRP A 273 2.16 -9.53 0.60
N ASN A 274 1.88 -8.26 1.00
CA ASN A 274 1.70 -7.91 2.40
C ASN A 274 0.35 -7.27 2.75
N LEU A 275 -0.39 -6.78 1.76
CA LEU A 275 -1.73 -6.20 1.92
C LEU A 275 -2.68 -6.77 0.87
N ALA A 276 -3.91 -7.11 1.27
CA ALA A 276 -4.97 -7.53 0.35
C ALA A 276 -6.14 -6.55 0.41
N MET A 277 -6.60 -6.10 -0.76
CA MET A 277 -7.75 -5.22 -0.90
C MET A 277 -8.54 -5.57 -2.16
N GLY A 278 -9.82 -5.90 -2.02
CA GLY A 278 -10.62 -6.26 -3.19
C GLY A 278 -12.10 -6.37 -2.92
N SER A 279 -12.80 -7.02 -3.86
CA SER A 279 -14.20 -7.39 -3.76
C SER A 279 -14.40 -8.55 -2.79
N GLN A 280 -15.67 -8.88 -2.48
CA GLN A 280 -15.97 -10.08 -1.71
C GLN A 280 -15.47 -11.34 -2.44
N GLU A 281 -15.67 -11.44 -3.76
CA GLU A 281 -15.19 -12.57 -4.57
C GLU A 281 -13.68 -12.77 -4.47
N PHE A 282 -12.92 -11.67 -4.41
CA PHE A 282 -11.48 -11.70 -4.21
C PHE A 282 -11.12 -12.26 -2.82
N TYR A 283 -11.82 -11.87 -1.76
CA TYR A 283 -11.59 -12.41 -0.40
C TYR A 283 -11.98 -13.87 -0.29
N ASP A 284 -13.06 -14.28 -0.95
CA ASP A 284 -13.48 -15.69 -1.03
C ASP A 284 -12.39 -16.52 -1.74
N TRP A 285 -11.86 -16.04 -2.87
CA TRP A 285 -10.75 -16.68 -3.57
C TRP A 285 -9.51 -16.89 -2.70
N ILE A 286 -9.10 -15.88 -1.94
CA ILE A 286 -7.96 -15.98 -1.02
C ILE A 286 -8.23 -17.04 0.07
N SER A 287 -9.43 -17.03 0.64
CA SER A 287 -9.83 -17.93 1.73
C SER A 287 -9.92 -19.39 1.28
N GLU A 288 -10.42 -19.62 0.07
CA GLU A 288 -10.59 -20.97 -0.51
C GLU A 288 -9.28 -21.56 -1.04
N ASN A 289 -8.29 -20.72 -1.36
CA ASN A 289 -7.05 -21.14 -1.99
C ASN A 289 -5.79 -20.75 -1.18
N PRO A 290 -5.72 -21.01 0.14
CA PRO A 290 -4.64 -20.51 0.99
C PRO A 290 -3.23 -20.93 0.54
N LYS A 291 -3.12 -22.05 -0.18
CA LYS A 291 -1.84 -22.61 -0.67
C LYS A 291 -1.27 -21.88 -1.88
N LEU A 292 -2.01 -20.93 -2.49
CA LEU A 292 -1.54 -20.12 -3.61
C LEU A 292 -0.82 -18.84 -3.15
N PHE A 293 -0.79 -18.58 -1.85
CA PHE A 293 -0.38 -17.29 -1.32
C PHE A 293 0.76 -17.39 -0.31
N HIS A 294 1.65 -16.42 -0.41
CA HIS A 294 2.68 -16.12 0.58
C HIS A 294 2.52 -14.67 1.05
N PRO A 295 1.56 -14.39 1.95
CA PRO A 295 1.58 -13.12 2.66
C PRO A 295 2.79 -13.08 3.60
N ALA A 296 3.54 -11.97 3.58
CA ALA A 296 4.76 -11.82 4.37
C ALA A 296 4.95 -10.36 4.83
N ASP A 297 5.88 -10.16 5.76
CA ASP A 297 6.22 -8.86 6.34
C ASP A 297 6.80 -7.88 5.31
N LEU A 298 6.79 -6.59 5.65
CA LEU A 298 7.28 -5.52 4.78
C LEU A 298 8.74 -5.71 4.35
N ASP A 299 9.61 -6.11 5.26
CA ASP A 299 11.03 -6.32 4.96
C ASP A 299 11.31 -7.56 4.11
N TYR A 300 10.32 -8.42 3.91
CA TYR A 300 10.37 -9.51 2.94
C TYR A 300 9.84 -9.08 1.57
N VAL A 301 8.61 -8.53 1.55
CA VAL A 301 7.88 -8.21 0.32
C VAL A 301 8.47 -6.98 -0.38
N HIS A 302 8.92 -6.00 0.39
CA HIS A 302 9.39 -4.70 -0.09
C HIS A 302 10.92 -4.58 -0.19
N ASP A 303 11.67 -5.68 -0.05
CA ASP A 303 13.12 -5.64 -0.19
C ASP A 303 13.54 -5.51 -1.67
N PRO A 304 14.10 -4.36 -2.11
CA PRO A 304 14.50 -4.17 -3.50
C PRO A 304 15.62 -5.11 -3.94
N GLN A 305 16.45 -5.58 -3.00
CA GLN A 305 17.50 -6.54 -3.33
C GLN A 305 16.88 -7.90 -3.67
N ARG A 306 15.94 -8.37 -2.85
CA ARG A 306 15.17 -9.59 -3.11
C ARG A 306 14.37 -9.49 -4.40
N ILE A 307 13.60 -8.41 -4.58
CA ILE A 307 12.82 -8.16 -5.80
C ILE A 307 13.72 -8.19 -7.04
N GLY A 308 14.89 -7.57 -6.95
CA GLY A 308 15.87 -7.50 -8.05
C GLY A 308 16.51 -8.84 -8.42
N THR A 309 16.39 -9.91 -7.60
CA THR A 309 16.85 -11.26 -7.97
C THR A 309 15.89 -11.98 -8.92
N MET A 310 14.62 -11.56 -8.99
CA MET A 310 13.68 -12.07 -9.98
C MET A 310 13.94 -11.44 -11.34
N LYS A 311 13.67 -12.16 -12.42
CA LYS A 311 13.74 -11.65 -13.79
C LYS A 311 12.41 -11.06 -14.22
N ASN A 312 12.48 -10.08 -15.13
CA ASN A 312 11.31 -9.45 -15.76
C ASN A 312 10.31 -8.92 -14.72
N VAL A 313 10.79 -8.30 -13.66
CA VAL A 313 9.89 -7.62 -12.70
C VAL A 313 9.31 -6.38 -13.37
N ILE A 314 8.00 -6.31 -13.46
CA ILE A 314 7.26 -5.18 -14.03
C ILE A 314 6.49 -4.49 -12.91
N SER A 315 6.94 -3.29 -12.53
CA SER A 315 6.30 -2.45 -11.53
C SER A 315 5.51 -1.33 -12.20
N ILE A 316 4.20 -1.26 -11.94
CA ILE A 316 3.29 -0.28 -12.54
C ILE A 316 2.65 0.54 -11.43
N ASN A 317 2.96 1.83 -11.39
CA ASN A 317 2.52 2.76 -10.35
C ASN A 317 1.86 3.99 -10.96
N GLY A 318 1.00 4.64 -10.18
CA GLY A 318 0.43 5.94 -10.54
C GLY A 318 1.18 7.09 -9.88
N GLY A 319 1.17 8.27 -10.51
CA GLY A 319 1.73 9.50 -9.97
C GLY A 319 0.73 10.66 -10.02
N VAL A 320 1.12 11.80 -9.46
CA VAL A 320 0.34 13.05 -9.49
C VAL A 320 0.92 14.01 -10.51
N GLN A 321 2.25 14.22 -10.48
CA GLN A 321 2.98 15.07 -11.40
C GLN A 321 4.41 14.55 -11.61
N LEU A 322 4.98 14.82 -12.78
CA LEU A 322 6.41 14.63 -13.05
C LEU A 322 7.01 15.90 -13.65
N ASP A 323 8.27 16.16 -13.36
CA ASP A 323 9.00 17.24 -14.04
C ASP A 323 9.82 16.74 -15.23
N LEU A 324 10.39 17.70 -15.99
CA LEU A 324 11.19 17.40 -17.17
C LEU A 324 12.47 16.62 -16.87
N MET A 325 12.94 16.64 -15.64
CA MET A 325 14.09 15.85 -15.20
C MET A 325 13.72 14.42 -14.82
N GLY A 326 12.43 14.12 -14.70
CA GLY A 326 11.91 12.83 -14.28
C GLY A 326 11.82 12.68 -12.76
N GLN A 327 11.71 13.78 -12.01
CA GLN A 327 11.29 13.72 -10.60
C GLN A 327 9.78 13.55 -10.51
N GLU A 328 9.31 12.75 -9.57
CA GLU A 328 7.91 12.46 -9.40
C GLU A 328 7.38 12.98 -8.06
N ASN A 329 6.16 13.51 -8.09
CA ASN A 329 5.29 13.69 -6.95
C ASN A 329 4.14 12.68 -7.05
N ALA A 330 4.02 11.77 -6.08
CA ALA A 330 2.94 10.79 -5.99
C ALA A 330 2.01 11.01 -4.80
N GLU A 331 2.32 11.93 -3.89
CA GLU A 331 1.70 11.97 -2.57
C GLU A 331 1.17 13.33 -2.12
N SER A 332 1.40 14.40 -2.88
CA SER A 332 0.96 15.73 -2.44
C SER A 332 0.35 16.60 -3.54
N ALA A 333 -0.39 17.63 -3.15
CA ALA A 333 -0.83 18.73 -4.01
C ALA A 333 -0.43 20.03 -3.31
N GLY A 334 0.71 20.60 -3.72
CA GLY A 334 1.38 21.62 -2.94
C GLY A 334 1.75 21.06 -1.56
N THR A 335 1.48 21.82 -0.51
CA THR A 335 1.73 21.42 0.88
C THR A 335 0.68 20.43 1.45
N ARG A 336 -0.39 20.15 0.71
CA ARG A 336 -1.45 19.24 1.15
C ARG A 336 -1.04 17.80 0.85
N GLN A 337 -0.94 16.97 1.88
CA GLN A 337 -0.71 15.53 1.75
C GLN A 337 -1.95 14.84 1.15
N LEU A 338 -1.78 13.99 0.14
CA LEU A 338 -2.85 13.23 -0.51
C LEU A 338 -2.78 11.75 -0.18
N SER A 339 -1.57 11.22 0.00
CA SER A 339 -1.32 9.81 0.32
C SER A 339 -0.01 9.68 1.12
N GLY A 340 0.64 8.58 1.09
CA GLY A 340 2.05 8.35 1.42
C GLY A 340 2.71 7.67 0.24
N ILE A 341 4.02 7.57 0.21
CA ILE A 341 4.76 6.91 -0.89
C ILE A 341 4.38 5.42 -1.03
N GLY A 342 3.95 4.79 0.06
CA GLY A 342 3.65 3.37 0.05
C GLY A 342 4.89 2.53 -0.26
N GLY A 343 4.70 1.48 -1.07
CA GLY A 343 5.77 0.62 -1.56
C GLY A 343 6.36 1.02 -2.91
N GLN A 344 5.93 2.13 -3.49
CA GLN A 344 6.29 2.52 -4.85
C GLN A 344 7.80 2.54 -5.07
N MET A 345 8.54 3.22 -4.18
CA MET A 345 10.00 3.30 -4.26
C MET A 345 10.67 1.92 -4.22
N ASP A 346 10.16 1.03 -3.39
CA ASP A 346 10.71 -0.31 -3.18
C ASP A 346 10.61 -1.13 -4.47
N PHE A 347 9.45 -1.10 -5.12
CA PHE A 347 9.20 -1.83 -6.36
C PHE A 347 9.83 -1.18 -7.58
N LEU A 348 9.95 0.15 -7.64
CA LEU A 348 10.71 0.83 -8.69
C LEU A 348 12.19 0.45 -8.62
N GLU A 349 12.80 0.50 -7.44
CA GLU A 349 14.20 0.10 -7.23
C GLU A 349 14.40 -1.39 -7.55
N GLY A 350 13.50 -2.26 -7.09
CA GLY A 350 13.54 -3.69 -7.34
C GLY A 350 13.44 -4.01 -8.84
N ALA A 351 12.50 -3.39 -9.55
CA ALA A 351 12.36 -3.55 -11.00
C ALA A 351 13.59 -3.02 -11.75
N TYR A 352 14.19 -1.93 -11.29
CA TYR A 352 15.41 -1.37 -11.90
C TYR A 352 16.61 -2.32 -11.77
N ARG A 353 16.70 -3.10 -10.68
CA ARG A 353 17.75 -4.11 -10.43
C ARG A 353 17.49 -5.42 -11.17
N SER A 354 16.24 -5.73 -11.48
CA SER A 354 15.82 -6.98 -12.11
C SER A 354 16.32 -7.06 -13.55
N ILE A 355 16.89 -8.20 -13.94
CA ILE A 355 17.27 -8.44 -15.34
C ILE A 355 16.00 -8.51 -16.19
N GLY A 356 15.88 -7.61 -17.17
CA GLY A 356 14.70 -7.44 -17.99
C GLY A 356 13.55 -6.71 -17.27
N GLY A 357 13.79 -6.24 -16.05
CA GLY A 357 12.79 -5.52 -15.26
C GLY A 357 12.55 -4.10 -15.74
N LYS A 358 11.32 -3.61 -15.52
CA LYS A 358 10.88 -2.26 -15.89
C LYS A 358 9.96 -1.66 -14.83
N GLY A 359 10.30 -0.45 -14.40
CA GLY A 359 9.45 0.37 -13.52
C GLY A 359 8.75 1.46 -14.29
N TYR A 360 7.41 1.49 -14.22
CA TYR A 360 6.58 2.50 -14.89
C TYR A 360 5.91 3.40 -13.87
N ILE A 361 5.94 4.71 -14.15
CA ILE A 361 5.02 5.68 -13.59
C ILE A 361 4.00 6.02 -14.68
N CYS A 362 2.74 5.69 -14.44
CA CYS A 362 1.62 5.89 -15.35
C CYS A 362 0.80 7.09 -14.88
N ILE A 363 0.71 8.14 -15.68
CA ILE A 363 -0.10 9.32 -15.38
C ILE A 363 -0.83 9.82 -16.63
N ASN A 364 -2.00 10.41 -16.43
CA ASN A 364 -2.60 11.21 -17.48
C ASN A 364 -1.72 12.42 -17.74
N SER A 365 -1.45 12.74 -18.99
CA SER A 365 -0.58 13.88 -19.35
C SER A 365 -1.11 15.22 -18.83
N ALA A 366 -2.43 15.35 -18.70
CA ALA A 366 -3.11 16.53 -18.19
C ALA A 366 -4.36 16.18 -17.40
N ARG A 367 -4.88 17.13 -16.62
CA ARG A 367 -6.12 17.02 -15.84
C ARG A 367 -6.95 18.29 -15.92
N LYS A 368 -8.26 18.16 -15.80
CA LYS A 368 -9.17 19.29 -15.61
C LYS A 368 -9.17 19.74 -14.15
N ALA A 369 -8.90 21.01 -13.90
CA ALA A 369 -9.06 21.62 -12.60
C ALA A 369 -10.56 21.84 -12.26
N LYS A 370 -10.86 22.24 -11.01
CA LYS A 370 -12.26 22.45 -10.58
C LYS A 370 -12.97 23.56 -11.35
N ASP A 371 -12.23 24.54 -11.85
CA ASP A 371 -12.71 25.64 -12.68
C ASP A 371 -12.87 25.29 -14.17
N GLY A 372 -12.61 24.01 -14.52
CA GLY A 372 -12.67 23.51 -15.90
C GLY A 372 -11.39 23.73 -16.72
N THR A 373 -10.39 24.45 -16.21
CA THR A 373 -9.13 24.69 -16.94
C THR A 373 -8.33 23.40 -17.06
N LEU A 374 -7.69 23.18 -18.20
CA LEU A 374 -6.76 22.09 -18.41
C LEU A 374 -5.41 22.45 -17.75
N LYS A 375 -4.81 21.49 -17.05
CA LYS A 375 -3.48 21.67 -16.41
C LYS A 375 -2.61 20.45 -16.72
N SER A 376 -1.37 20.70 -17.11
CA SER A 376 -0.39 19.66 -17.35
C SER A 376 -0.02 18.94 -16.05
N ASN A 377 0.16 17.61 -16.13
CA ASN A 377 0.77 16.80 -15.08
C ASN A 377 2.27 16.57 -15.34
N ILE A 378 2.75 16.89 -16.54
CA ILE A 378 4.19 17.03 -16.82
C ILE A 378 4.51 18.52 -16.73
N VAL A 379 5.39 18.89 -15.81
CA VAL A 379 5.69 20.27 -15.44
C VAL A 379 7.18 20.59 -15.63
N PRO A 380 7.58 21.85 -15.78
CA PRO A 380 9.00 22.22 -15.88
C PRO A 380 9.83 21.72 -14.69
N PHE A 381 9.32 21.90 -13.49
CA PHE A 381 9.87 21.43 -12.21
C PHE A 381 8.72 21.16 -11.22
N ILE A 382 8.94 20.26 -10.25
CA ILE A 382 7.97 20.02 -9.19
C ILE A 382 7.75 21.32 -8.42
N PRO A 383 6.49 21.81 -8.30
CA PRO A 383 6.20 23.09 -7.66
C PRO A 383 6.66 23.14 -6.21
N GLY A 384 7.15 24.30 -5.76
CA GLY A 384 7.55 24.53 -4.39
C GLY A 384 6.44 24.15 -3.39
N GLY A 385 6.82 23.43 -2.31
CA GLY A 385 5.90 22.87 -1.32
C GLY A 385 5.32 21.49 -1.66
N SER A 386 5.46 21.03 -2.91
CA SER A 386 5.11 19.65 -3.28
C SER A 386 6.24 18.68 -2.93
N THR A 387 5.88 17.43 -2.64
CA THR A 387 6.84 16.37 -2.34
C THR A 387 7.50 15.86 -3.62
N VAL A 388 8.79 15.58 -3.57
CA VAL A 388 9.47 14.70 -4.53
C VAL A 388 9.42 13.30 -3.92
N SER A 389 8.45 12.49 -4.35
CA SER A 389 8.22 11.14 -3.84
C SER A 389 9.27 10.16 -4.37
N ALA A 390 9.54 10.21 -5.68
CA ALA A 390 10.62 9.45 -6.30
C ALA A 390 11.62 10.40 -6.99
N PRO A 391 12.91 10.32 -6.63
CA PRO A 391 13.93 11.14 -7.25
C PRO A 391 14.19 10.70 -8.71
N ARG A 392 14.66 11.64 -9.54
CA ARG A 392 14.98 11.38 -10.95
C ARG A 392 15.92 10.20 -11.22
N THR A 393 16.67 9.77 -10.21
CA THR A 393 17.58 8.64 -10.29
C THR A 393 16.87 7.29 -10.19
N MET A 394 15.62 7.26 -9.74
CA MET A 394 14.80 6.05 -9.55
C MET A 394 13.75 5.86 -10.64
N ILE A 395 13.41 6.91 -11.40
CA ILE A 395 12.40 6.79 -12.46
C ILE A 395 13.06 6.25 -13.74
N GLN A 396 12.60 5.07 -14.15
CA GLN A 396 13.06 4.37 -15.34
C GLN A 396 12.21 4.71 -16.56
N SER A 397 10.89 4.60 -16.44
CA SER A 397 9.95 4.84 -17.53
C SER A 397 8.72 5.61 -17.05
N VAL A 398 8.23 6.51 -17.88
CA VAL A 398 6.98 7.25 -17.67
C VAL A 398 6.05 6.97 -18.83
N ALA A 399 4.79 6.60 -18.55
CA ALA A 399 3.78 6.35 -19.55
C ALA A 399 2.62 7.34 -19.43
N THR A 400 2.25 7.95 -20.54
CA THR A 400 1.02 8.72 -20.70
C THR A 400 0.22 8.19 -21.89
N GLU A 401 -0.95 8.73 -22.15
CA GLU A 401 -1.75 8.39 -23.33
C GLU A 401 -1.05 8.73 -24.67
N TYR A 402 0.03 9.50 -24.64
CA TYR A 402 0.80 9.91 -25.82
C TYR A 402 2.07 9.07 -26.06
N GLY A 403 2.42 8.17 -25.15
CA GLY A 403 3.58 7.30 -25.32
C GLY A 403 4.29 6.92 -24.03
N ILE A 404 5.46 6.30 -24.18
CA ILE A 404 6.36 5.92 -23.09
C ILE A 404 7.69 6.62 -23.26
N ALA A 405 8.10 7.37 -22.23
CA ALA A 405 9.43 7.97 -22.13
C ALA A 405 10.33 7.07 -21.28
N ASN A 406 11.38 6.51 -21.89
CA ASN A 406 12.46 5.84 -21.13
C ASN A 406 13.50 6.88 -20.73
N LEU A 407 13.80 6.99 -19.44
CA LEU A 407 14.70 8.00 -18.88
C LEU A 407 16.05 7.43 -18.44
N SER A 408 16.22 6.09 -18.50
CA SER A 408 17.44 5.42 -18.06
C SER A 408 18.64 5.78 -18.94
N GLY A 409 19.77 6.15 -18.32
CA GLY A 409 21.02 6.47 -19.03
C GLY A 409 21.01 7.77 -19.82
N LYS A 410 19.95 8.58 -19.70
CA LYS A 410 19.79 9.86 -20.45
C LYS A 410 20.31 11.05 -19.66
N THR A 411 20.87 12.02 -20.38
CA THR A 411 21.20 13.37 -19.88
C THR A 411 19.92 14.14 -19.52
N LEU A 412 20.03 15.23 -18.77
CA LEU A 412 18.85 16.06 -18.41
C LEU A 412 18.14 16.61 -19.66
N LYS A 413 18.89 16.97 -20.69
CA LYS A 413 18.33 17.41 -21.97
C LYS A 413 17.53 16.32 -22.67
N GLU A 414 18.10 15.12 -22.81
CA GLU A 414 17.43 13.99 -23.44
C GLU A 414 16.22 13.51 -22.62
N ARG A 415 16.25 13.65 -21.29
CA ARG A 415 15.11 13.40 -20.42
C ARG A 415 13.99 14.39 -20.68
N ALA A 416 14.32 15.70 -20.75
CA ALA A 416 13.35 16.74 -21.04
C ALA A 416 12.68 16.50 -22.40
N GLU A 417 13.48 16.22 -23.44
CA GLU A 417 12.96 15.89 -24.78
C GLU A 417 12.00 14.69 -24.75
N ALA A 418 12.37 13.61 -24.03
CA ALA A 418 11.53 12.42 -23.88
C ALA A 418 10.22 12.70 -23.12
N MET A 419 10.28 13.51 -22.06
CA MET A 419 9.09 13.90 -21.28
C MET A 419 8.16 14.83 -22.06
N ILE A 420 8.72 15.77 -22.84
CA ILE A 420 7.93 16.66 -23.72
C ILE A 420 7.21 15.86 -24.80
N ALA A 421 7.84 14.84 -25.38
CA ALA A 421 7.24 14.00 -26.40
C ALA A 421 5.95 13.29 -25.92
N ILE A 422 5.85 12.97 -24.63
CA ILE A 422 4.68 12.33 -24.02
C ILE A 422 3.77 13.29 -23.26
N ALA A 423 4.07 14.60 -23.24
CA ALA A 423 3.22 15.63 -22.66
C ALA A 423 1.97 15.89 -23.52
N HIS A 424 0.92 16.45 -22.90
CA HIS A 424 -0.26 16.89 -23.63
C HIS A 424 0.13 17.95 -24.68
N PRO A 425 -0.35 17.85 -25.93
CA PRO A 425 0.06 18.75 -27.01
C PRO A 425 0.01 20.23 -26.67
N ASP A 426 -1.04 20.69 -25.99
CA ASP A 426 -1.26 22.10 -25.66
C ASP A 426 -0.18 22.70 -24.74
N PHE A 427 0.68 21.87 -24.12
CA PHE A 427 1.73 22.34 -23.19
C PHE A 427 3.14 22.12 -23.73
N ARG A 428 3.31 21.48 -24.89
CA ARG A 428 4.65 21.11 -25.40
C ARG A 428 5.50 22.34 -25.71
N ASP A 429 4.95 23.34 -26.33
CA ASP A 429 5.68 24.57 -26.71
C ASP A 429 6.25 25.31 -25.47
N GLU A 430 5.44 25.42 -24.42
CA GLU A 430 5.86 26.01 -23.14
C GLU A 430 7.00 25.18 -22.48
N LEU A 431 6.84 23.85 -22.46
CA LEU A 431 7.83 22.94 -21.90
C LEU A 431 9.14 22.96 -22.72
N GLU A 432 9.07 23.04 -24.04
CA GLU A 432 10.24 23.15 -24.91
C GLU A 432 11.00 24.47 -24.70
N GLN A 433 10.29 25.58 -24.56
CA GLN A 433 10.92 26.86 -24.27
C GLN A 433 11.69 26.80 -22.95
N TYR A 434 11.05 26.28 -21.90
CA TYR A 434 11.71 26.09 -20.61
C TYR A 434 12.94 25.17 -20.71
N ALA A 435 12.83 24.05 -21.42
CA ALA A 435 13.92 23.09 -21.57
C ALA A 435 15.13 23.70 -22.29
N LYS A 436 14.90 24.54 -23.30
CA LYS A 436 15.96 25.28 -24.01
C LYS A 436 16.73 26.28 -23.13
N GLU A 437 16.04 26.87 -22.15
CA GLU A 437 16.64 27.82 -21.19
C GLU A 437 17.34 27.10 -20.03
N ALA A 438 16.84 25.95 -19.60
CA ALA A 438 17.29 25.25 -18.38
C ALA A 438 18.34 24.15 -18.64
N PHE A 439 18.34 23.51 -19.83
CA PHE A 439 19.17 22.35 -20.13
C PHE A 439 20.00 22.58 -21.40
N HIS A 440 21.24 22.94 -21.20
CA HIS A 440 22.21 23.25 -22.30
C HIS A 440 22.91 21.99 -22.83
#